data_3ce6f0adb37c19f4dbd6896895aaa33c
#
_entry.id   3ce6f0adb37c19f4dbd6896895aaa33c
#
_cell.length_a   1.000
_cell.length_b   1.000
_cell.length_c   1.000
_cell.angle_alpha   90.00
_cell.angle_beta   90.00
_cell.angle_gamma   90.00
#
_symmetry.space_group_name_H-M   'P 1'
#
loop_
_entity.id
_entity.type
_entity.pdbx_description
1 polymer ?
#
loop_
_entity_poly.entity_id
_entity_poly.type
_entity_poly.pdbx_seq_one_letter_code
_entity_poly.pdbx_strand_id
1 'polypeptide(L)'
;MKQQGFLPATKEELRERGITQPDFVYVIGDAYVDHPSFGPAIIGRVLESHGYSVAILAQPDWKDPKSIQVYGEPRLAFLVSSGNMDSMVNHYSVSKKRRKTDAFTPGGVMGKRPDRADMVYSNLIRHVYKHVPIILGGIEASLRRMAHYDYWADGFKRSLLLDSGADLISYGMGERSIVEIADALASGISIRDLTFVNGTVYKLSLIHI
;
A
#
# COMPACT_ATOMS: atom_id res chain seq x y z
N MET A 1 19.88 2.14 -21.28
CA MET A 1 19.52 2.18 -19.85
C MET A 1 20.23 1.02 -19.18
N LYS A 2 21.05 1.24 -18.15
CA LYS A 2 21.56 0.14 -17.33
C LYS A 2 20.37 -0.56 -16.70
N GLN A 3 20.27 -1.86 -16.88
CA GLN A 3 19.24 -2.68 -16.23
C GLN A 3 19.44 -2.51 -14.70
N GLN A 4 18.64 -1.66 -14.08
CA GLN A 4 18.66 -1.52 -12.63
C GLN A 4 18.15 -2.87 -12.07
N GLY A 5 18.83 -3.42 -11.07
CA GLY A 5 18.41 -4.65 -10.39
C GLY A 5 16.99 -4.58 -9.81
N PHE A 6 16.63 -5.46 -8.93
CA PHE A 6 15.32 -5.44 -8.24
C PHE A 6 15.08 -4.10 -7.55
N LEU A 7 13.82 -3.71 -7.34
CA LEU A 7 13.50 -2.54 -6.52
C LEU A 7 14.09 -2.72 -5.12
N PRO A 8 14.66 -1.65 -4.51
CA PRO A 8 15.33 -1.77 -3.24
C PRO A 8 14.35 -2.18 -2.13
N ALA A 9 14.70 -3.24 -1.43
CA ALA A 9 13.95 -3.81 -0.32
C ALA A 9 14.77 -3.82 0.99
N THR A 10 16.00 -3.28 0.96
CA THR A 10 16.89 -3.10 2.12
C THR A 10 17.49 -1.70 2.14
N LYS A 11 17.98 -1.27 3.31
CA LYS A 11 18.69 0.02 3.45
C LYS A 11 19.98 0.05 2.64
N GLU A 12 20.65 -1.08 2.55
CA GLU A 12 21.88 -1.26 1.82
C GLU A 12 21.65 -1.00 0.32
N GLU A 13 20.61 -1.62 -0.25
CA GLU A 13 20.24 -1.43 -1.66
C GLU A 13 19.82 0.02 -1.97
N LEU A 14 19.16 0.71 -1.04
CA LEU A 14 18.88 2.15 -1.19
C LEU A 14 20.17 2.98 -1.23
N ARG A 15 21.12 2.70 -0.32
CA ARG A 15 22.41 3.40 -0.26
C ARG A 15 23.25 3.17 -1.54
N GLU A 16 23.30 1.92 -2.02
CA GLU A 16 23.99 1.57 -3.28
C GLU A 16 23.42 2.32 -4.48
N ARG A 17 22.13 2.66 -4.44
CA ARG A 17 21.48 3.52 -5.47
C ARG A 17 21.64 5.01 -5.21
N GLY A 18 22.29 5.43 -4.12
CA GLY A 18 22.42 6.83 -3.71
C GLY A 18 21.12 7.46 -3.20
N ILE A 19 20.15 6.64 -2.82
CA ILE A 19 18.84 7.11 -2.31
C ILE A 19 18.92 7.27 -0.79
N THR A 20 18.91 8.49 -0.32
CA THR A 20 18.91 8.82 1.13
C THR A 20 17.50 8.88 1.71
N GLN A 21 16.55 9.38 0.91
CA GLN A 21 15.13 9.45 1.24
C GLN A 21 14.34 9.03 -0.01
N PRO A 22 13.63 7.91 0.01
CA PRO A 22 12.83 7.49 -1.13
C PRO A 22 11.62 8.41 -1.33
N ASP A 23 11.17 8.56 -2.59
CA ASP A 23 9.93 9.28 -2.89
C ASP A 23 8.73 8.54 -2.34
N PHE A 24 8.73 7.23 -2.50
CA PHE A 24 7.69 6.36 -1.99
C PHE A 24 8.26 5.21 -1.16
N VAL A 25 7.59 4.91 -0.04
CA VAL A 25 7.77 3.64 0.68
C VAL A 25 6.53 2.79 0.42
N TYR A 26 6.71 1.65 -0.23
CA TYR A 26 5.62 0.75 -0.57
C TYR A 26 5.54 -0.39 0.44
N VAL A 27 4.56 -0.33 1.33
CA VAL A 27 4.26 -1.35 2.34
C VAL A 27 3.38 -2.42 1.71
N ILE A 28 3.83 -3.66 1.73
CA ILE A 28 3.11 -4.79 1.12
C ILE A 28 2.92 -5.95 2.10
N GLY A 29 1.75 -6.59 2.01
CA GLY A 29 1.42 -7.74 2.85
C GLY A 29 2.05 -9.06 2.38
N ASP A 30 2.51 -9.13 1.12
CA ASP A 30 3.22 -10.28 0.56
C ASP A 30 4.74 -10.14 0.73
N ALA A 31 5.46 -11.25 0.58
CA ALA A 31 6.87 -11.20 0.25
C ALA A 31 7.08 -10.46 -1.09
N TYR A 32 8.16 -9.69 -1.19
CA TYR A 32 8.47 -9.02 -2.44
C TYR A 32 8.95 -10.02 -3.51
N VAL A 33 8.28 -9.98 -4.65
CA VAL A 33 8.66 -10.71 -5.87
C VAL A 33 8.60 -9.74 -7.04
N ASP A 34 9.73 -9.51 -7.69
CA ASP A 34 9.82 -8.62 -8.86
C ASP A 34 9.40 -9.37 -10.13
N HIS A 35 8.10 -9.54 -10.29
CA HIS A 35 7.50 -10.22 -11.42
C HIS A 35 6.19 -9.53 -11.84
N PRO A 36 5.86 -9.44 -13.13
CA PRO A 36 4.66 -8.76 -13.62
C PRO A 36 3.32 -9.34 -13.16
N SER A 37 3.31 -10.50 -12.52
CA SER A 37 2.11 -11.03 -11.84
C SER A 37 1.86 -10.41 -10.45
N PHE A 38 2.77 -9.55 -9.95
CA PHE A 38 2.66 -8.94 -8.65
C PHE A 38 2.46 -7.44 -8.78
N GLY A 39 1.32 -6.94 -8.30
CA GLY A 39 0.97 -5.52 -8.36
C GLY A 39 2.04 -4.57 -7.80
N PRO A 40 2.67 -4.86 -6.64
CA PRO A 40 3.75 -4.03 -6.11
C PRO A 40 4.96 -3.90 -7.04
N ALA A 41 5.32 -4.97 -7.76
CA ALA A 41 6.40 -4.91 -8.74
C ALA A 41 6.01 -4.01 -9.91
N ILE A 42 4.79 -4.16 -10.47
CA ILE A 42 4.31 -3.34 -11.59
C ILE A 42 4.30 -1.86 -11.18
N ILE A 43 3.63 -1.52 -10.09
CA ILE A 43 3.47 -0.13 -9.63
C ILE A 43 4.83 0.49 -9.29
N GLY A 44 5.71 -0.24 -8.59
CA GLY A 44 7.04 0.24 -8.27
C GLY A 44 7.89 0.49 -9.53
N ARG A 45 7.83 -0.41 -10.53
CA ARG A 45 8.53 -0.23 -11.81
C ARG A 45 7.97 0.89 -12.66
N VAL A 46 6.65 1.07 -12.65
CA VAL A 46 6.02 2.22 -13.33
C VAL A 46 6.52 3.53 -12.72
N LEU A 47 6.52 3.66 -11.40
CA LEU A 47 7.05 4.85 -10.72
C LEU A 47 8.54 5.05 -11.02
N GLU A 48 9.35 3.99 -10.93
CA GLU A 48 10.80 4.06 -11.26
C GLU A 48 11.03 4.51 -12.71
N SER A 49 10.22 4.05 -13.66
CA SER A 49 10.32 4.47 -15.06
C SER A 49 10.00 5.95 -15.30
N HIS A 50 9.24 6.56 -14.39
CA HIS A 50 8.90 7.99 -14.37
C HIS A 50 9.85 8.82 -13.49
N GLY A 51 10.94 8.22 -13.02
CA GLY A 51 12.00 8.92 -12.27
C GLY A 51 11.78 9.01 -10.78
N TYR A 52 10.78 8.32 -10.23
CA TYR A 52 10.53 8.27 -8.80
C TYR A 52 11.27 7.11 -8.14
N SER A 53 11.83 7.36 -6.98
CA SER A 53 12.46 6.33 -6.15
C SER A 53 11.44 5.62 -5.26
N VAL A 54 11.48 4.29 -5.28
CA VAL A 54 10.56 3.44 -4.50
C VAL A 54 11.34 2.48 -3.62
N ALA A 55 11.05 2.45 -2.33
CA ALA A 55 11.54 1.44 -1.39
C ALA A 55 10.44 0.45 -1.05
N ILE A 56 10.71 -0.84 -1.19
CA ILE A 56 9.75 -1.91 -0.86
C ILE A 56 9.90 -2.31 0.61
N LEU A 57 8.83 -2.19 1.38
CA LEU A 57 8.75 -2.66 2.76
C LEU A 57 7.79 -3.86 2.82
N ALA A 58 8.36 -5.05 2.63
CA ALA A 58 7.61 -6.30 2.58
C ALA A 58 7.36 -6.85 3.99
N GLN A 59 6.09 -7.14 4.29
CA GLN A 59 5.64 -7.79 5.52
C GLN A 59 6.26 -7.20 6.80
N PRO A 60 6.17 -5.86 7.03
CA PRO A 60 6.65 -5.29 8.29
C PRO A 60 5.91 -5.92 9.47
N ASP A 61 6.59 -6.01 10.61
CA ASP A 61 5.95 -6.54 11.82
C ASP A 61 4.84 -5.57 12.28
N TRP A 62 3.61 -5.95 11.99
CA TRP A 62 2.43 -5.13 12.30
C TRP A 62 2.17 -4.94 13.80
N LYS A 63 2.90 -5.67 14.65
CA LYS A 63 2.85 -5.53 16.12
C LYS A 63 3.89 -4.54 16.66
N ASP A 64 4.92 -4.21 15.86
CA ASP A 64 5.97 -3.27 16.24
C ASP A 64 5.93 -2.01 15.35
N PRO A 65 5.55 -0.85 15.91
CA PRO A 65 5.58 0.42 15.17
C PRO A 65 6.94 0.81 14.59
N LYS A 66 8.04 0.28 15.13
CA LYS A 66 9.38 0.54 14.59
C LYS A 66 9.59 -0.09 13.22
N SER A 67 8.86 -1.15 12.91
CA SER A 67 8.94 -1.85 11.62
C SER A 67 8.61 -0.95 10.42
N ILE A 68 7.77 0.07 10.61
CA ILE A 68 7.41 1.04 9.57
C ILE A 68 8.47 2.12 9.38
N GLN A 69 9.38 2.29 10.34
CA GLN A 69 10.40 3.35 10.32
C GLN A 69 11.68 2.93 9.59
N VAL A 70 11.73 1.74 9.02
CA VAL A 70 12.94 1.16 8.41
C VAL A 70 13.58 2.11 7.40
N TYR A 71 12.81 2.76 6.53
CA TYR A 71 13.33 3.68 5.52
C TYR A 71 13.15 5.16 5.88
N GLY A 72 12.59 5.46 7.07
CA GLY A 72 12.21 6.81 7.44
C GLY A 72 10.94 7.28 6.73
N GLU A 73 10.74 8.59 6.77
CA GLU A 73 9.61 9.25 6.11
C GLU A 73 9.87 9.38 4.61
N PRO A 74 8.97 8.91 3.73
CA PRO A 74 9.10 9.12 2.28
C PRO A 74 8.91 10.60 1.94
N ARG A 75 9.50 11.04 0.82
CA ARG A 75 9.38 12.43 0.35
C ARG A 75 7.95 12.76 -0.10
N LEU A 76 7.22 11.82 -0.69
CA LEU A 76 5.89 12.04 -1.26
C LEU A 76 4.80 11.29 -0.50
N ALA A 77 4.86 9.95 -0.41
CA ALA A 77 3.80 9.16 0.20
C ALA A 77 4.23 7.74 0.61
N PHE A 78 3.47 7.17 1.54
CA PHE A 78 3.39 5.72 1.68
C PHE A 78 2.37 5.16 0.71
N LEU A 79 2.74 4.07 0.02
CA LEU A 79 1.82 3.21 -0.72
C LEU A 79 1.55 1.98 0.14
N VAL A 80 0.32 1.50 0.17
CA VAL A 80 -0.05 0.33 0.97
C VAL A 80 -0.90 -0.62 0.14
N SER A 81 -0.56 -1.91 0.18
CA SER A 81 -1.34 -2.99 -0.42
C SER A 81 -1.28 -4.23 0.44
N SER A 82 -2.39 -4.93 0.55
CA SER A 82 -2.46 -6.24 1.22
C SER A 82 -1.63 -7.32 0.52
N GLY A 83 -1.24 -7.08 -0.74
CA GLY A 83 -0.57 -8.04 -1.63
C GLY A 83 -1.45 -8.48 -2.78
N ASN A 84 -1.13 -9.63 -3.38
CA ASN A 84 -1.85 -10.19 -4.54
C ASN A 84 -3.29 -10.65 -4.22
N MET A 85 -3.56 -10.94 -2.96
CA MET A 85 -4.89 -11.33 -2.50
C MET A 85 -5.37 -10.44 -1.36
N ASP A 86 -6.68 -10.35 -1.24
CA ASP A 86 -7.33 -9.85 -0.03
C ASP A 86 -6.85 -10.66 1.18
N SER A 87 -6.45 -9.98 2.26
CA SER A 87 -5.86 -10.62 3.44
C SER A 87 -6.81 -11.61 4.11
N MET A 88 -8.11 -11.29 4.17
CA MET A 88 -9.11 -12.17 4.76
C MET A 88 -9.35 -13.40 3.91
N VAL A 89 -9.40 -13.25 2.57
CA VAL A 89 -9.52 -14.38 1.64
C VAL A 89 -8.29 -15.27 1.69
N ASN A 90 -7.10 -14.68 1.85
CA ASN A 90 -5.87 -15.46 1.98
C ASN A 90 -5.79 -16.22 3.31
N HIS A 91 -6.29 -15.64 4.39
CA HIS A 91 -6.17 -16.22 5.73
C HIS A 91 -7.26 -17.23 6.09
N TYR A 92 -8.43 -17.11 5.48
CA TYR A 92 -9.59 -17.90 5.88
C TYR A 92 -10.22 -18.63 4.69
N SER A 93 -10.82 -19.79 4.98
CA SER A 93 -11.70 -20.48 4.06
C SER A 93 -13.08 -19.83 4.04
N VAL A 94 -13.94 -20.22 3.08
CA VAL A 94 -15.35 -19.79 3.04
C VAL A 94 -16.10 -20.15 4.33
N SER A 95 -15.75 -21.25 5.01
CA SER A 95 -16.32 -21.63 6.30
C SER A 95 -15.70 -20.90 7.51
N LYS A 96 -15.02 -19.77 7.27
CA LYS A 96 -14.35 -18.93 8.28
C LYS A 96 -13.25 -19.65 9.09
N LYS A 97 -12.76 -20.78 8.61
CA LYS A 97 -11.64 -21.51 9.25
C LYS A 97 -10.32 -20.92 8.78
N ARG A 98 -9.43 -20.61 9.74
CA ARG A 98 -8.08 -20.10 9.45
C ARG A 98 -7.28 -21.16 8.68
N ARG A 99 -6.59 -20.72 7.61
CA ARG A 99 -5.68 -21.56 6.85
C ARG A 99 -4.40 -21.81 7.65
N LYS A 100 -3.71 -22.90 7.35
CA LYS A 100 -2.46 -23.27 8.02
C LYS A 100 -1.21 -22.65 7.36
N THR A 101 -1.32 -22.25 6.09
CA THR A 101 -0.21 -21.71 5.31
C THR A 101 -0.64 -20.46 4.54
N ASP A 102 0.31 -19.53 4.37
CA ASP A 102 0.20 -18.35 3.51
C ASP A 102 1.14 -18.53 2.32
N ALA A 103 0.59 -18.74 1.12
CA ALA A 103 1.37 -18.99 -0.10
C ALA A 103 2.23 -17.78 -0.53
N PHE A 104 1.94 -16.58 -0.03
CA PHE A 104 2.66 -15.34 -0.36
C PHE A 104 3.68 -14.92 0.71
N THR A 105 3.95 -15.81 1.66
CA THR A 105 4.94 -15.59 2.72
C THR A 105 6.08 -16.60 2.60
N PRO A 106 7.34 -16.20 2.80
CA PRO A 106 8.48 -17.12 2.77
C PRO A 106 8.26 -18.30 3.70
N GLY A 107 8.46 -19.52 3.18
CA GLY A 107 8.23 -20.75 3.92
C GLY A 107 6.75 -21.06 4.25
N GLY A 108 5.80 -20.31 3.68
CA GLY A 108 4.38 -20.51 3.92
C GLY A 108 3.92 -20.15 5.34
N VAL A 109 4.69 -19.34 6.06
CA VAL A 109 4.45 -19.03 7.49
C VAL A 109 3.24 -18.13 7.65
N MET A 110 2.22 -18.63 8.37
CA MET A 110 1.03 -17.84 8.70
C MET A 110 1.29 -16.75 9.74
N GLY A 111 0.60 -15.59 9.59
CA GLY A 111 0.57 -14.52 10.60
C GLY A 111 1.63 -13.44 10.40
N LYS A 112 2.44 -13.50 9.35
CA LYS A 112 3.33 -12.39 8.94
C LYS A 112 2.49 -11.20 8.47
N ARG A 113 1.52 -11.44 7.62
CA ARG A 113 0.53 -10.46 7.22
C ARG A 113 -0.58 -10.37 8.28
N PRO A 114 -1.08 -9.16 8.64
CA PRO A 114 -2.26 -9.03 9.49
C PRO A 114 -3.55 -9.33 8.76
N ASP A 115 -4.61 -9.63 9.48
CA ASP A 115 -5.97 -9.58 8.97
C ASP A 115 -6.33 -8.13 8.64
N ARG A 116 -7.04 -7.88 7.52
CA ARG A 116 -7.36 -6.53 7.03
C ARG A 116 -6.10 -5.67 6.87
N ALA A 117 -5.15 -6.19 6.13
CA ALA A 117 -3.78 -5.68 6.04
C ALA A 117 -3.71 -4.20 5.66
N ASP A 118 -4.51 -3.75 4.70
CA ASP A 118 -4.53 -2.34 4.28
C ASP A 118 -4.92 -1.41 5.44
N MET A 119 -5.91 -1.81 6.26
CA MET A 119 -6.32 -1.05 7.44
C MET A 119 -5.24 -1.04 8.52
N VAL A 120 -4.67 -2.20 8.81
CA VAL A 120 -3.69 -2.34 9.89
C VAL A 120 -2.42 -1.58 9.57
N TYR A 121 -1.88 -1.74 8.36
CA TYR A 121 -0.67 -1.05 7.94
C TYR A 121 -0.86 0.48 7.86
N SER A 122 -1.97 0.95 7.29
CA SER A 122 -2.23 2.39 7.22
C SER A 122 -2.39 3.02 8.60
N ASN A 123 -3.07 2.34 9.52
CA ASN A 123 -3.18 2.81 10.91
C ASN A 123 -1.82 2.80 11.63
N LEU A 124 -0.99 1.79 11.38
CA LEU A 124 0.37 1.71 11.94
C LEU A 124 1.24 2.85 11.42
N ILE A 125 1.20 3.13 10.11
CA ILE A 125 1.89 4.28 9.50
C ILE A 125 1.38 5.58 10.13
N ARG A 126 0.07 5.78 10.21
CA ARG A 126 -0.53 6.99 10.77
C ARG A 126 -0.22 7.19 12.25
N HIS A 127 -0.05 6.11 12.99
CA HIS A 127 0.40 6.18 14.39
C HIS A 127 1.79 6.81 14.50
N VAL A 128 2.70 6.44 13.62
CA VAL A 128 4.10 6.93 13.59
C VAL A 128 4.21 8.28 12.88
N TYR A 129 3.64 8.39 11.68
CA TYR A 129 3.73 9.57 10.82
C TYR A 129 2.35 10.23 10.68
N LYS A 130 2.17 11.36 11.37
CA LYS A 130 0.84 12.01 11.50
C LYS A 130 0.35 12.66 10.22
N HIS A 131 1.25 13.15 9.35
CA HIS A 131 0.91 14.03 8.23
C HIS A 131 1.33 13.53 6.86
N VAL A 132 2.12 12.46 6.78
CA VAL A 132 2.56 11.87 5.51
C VAL A 132 1.35 11.33 4.75
N PRO A 133 1.23 11.59 3.45
CA PRO A 133 0.20 10.98 2.61
C PRO A 133 0.27 9.45 2.62
N ILE A 134 -0.89 8.81 2.71
CA ILE A 134 -1.03 7.35 2.65
C ILE A 134 -2.04 7.00 1.57
N ILE A 135 -1.60 6.26 0.57
CA ILE A 135 -2.37 5.84 -0.59
C ILE A 135 -2.55 4.32 -0.55
N LEU A 136 -3.80 3.88 -0.50
CA LEU A 136 -4.13 2.46 -0.57
C LEU A 136 -4.31 2.03 -2.02
N GLY A 137 -3.89 0.81 -2.32
CA GLY A 137 -4.09 0.19 -3.63
C GLY A 137 -4.25 -1.33 -3.55
N GLY A 138 -4.36 -1.96 -4.70
CA GLY A 138 -4.53 -3.41 -4.81
C GLY A 138 -5.95 -3.89 -4.58
N ILE A 139 -6.10 -5.22 -4.52
CA ILE A 139 -7.43 -5.88 -4.54
C ILE A 139 -8.23 -5.61 -3.26
N GLU A 140 -7.61 -5.61 -2.09
CA GLU A 140 -8.30 -5.41 -0.81
C GLU A 140 -8.90 -4.00 -0.73
N ALA A 141 -8.13 -2.97 -1.07
CA ALA A 141 -8.59 -1.59 -1.13
C ALA A 141 -9.68 -1.40 -2.18
N SER A 142 -9.52 -2.01 -3.36
CA SER A 142 -10.48 -1.92 -4.47
C SER A 142 -11.83 -2.52 -4.10
N LEU A 143 -11.86 -3.67 -3.44
CA LEU A 143 -13.10 -4.34 -3.01
C LEU A 143 -13.83 -3.57 -1.90
N ARG A 144 -13.07 -2.87 -1.04
CA ARG A 144 -13.61 -2.16 0.12
C ARG A 144 -13.64 -0.64 -0.03
N ARG A 145 -13.50 -0.13 -1.26
CA ARG A 145 -13.50 1.32 -1.55
C ARG A 145 -14.81 2.04 -1.26
N MET A 146 -15.92 1.29 -1.28
CA MET A 146 -17.26 1.79 -0.97
C MET A 146 -17.81 1.11 0.30
N ALA A 147 -18.99 1.51 0.73
CA ALA A 147 -19.72 0.76 1.74
C ALA A 147 -20.00 -0.66 1.22
N HIS A 148 -19.78 -1.65 2.05
CA HIS A 148 -19.84 -3.05 1.65
C HIS A 148 -20.33 -3.95 2.79
N TYR A 149 -20.84 -5.12 2.45
CA TYR A 149 -21.08 -6.18 3.40
C TYR A 149 -19.78 -6.95 3.68
N ASP A 150 -19.35 -6.95 4.93
CA ASP A 150 -18.18 -7.71 5.36
C ASP A 150 -18.61 -9.10 5.81
N TYR A 151 -18.34 -10.09 4.99
CA TYR A 151 -18.68 -11.49 5.25
C TYR A 151 -18.10 -12.02 6.56
N TRP A 152 -16.89 -11.59 6.91
CA TRP A 152 -16.15 -12.07 8.08
C TRP A 152 -16.76 -11.54 9.38
N ALA A 153 -17.16 -10.26 9.39
CA ALA A 153 -17.79 -9.60 10.51
C ALA A 153 -19.32 -9.77 10.54
N ASP A 154 -19.91 -10.35 9.47
CA ASP A 154 -21.35 -10.51 9.28
C ASP A 154 -22.12 -9.19 9.45
N GLY A 155 -21.70 -8.17 8.69
CA GLY A 155 -22.30 -6.85 8.80
C GLY A 155 -21.82 -5.84 7.79
N PHE A 156 -22.53 -4.72 7.69
CA PHE A 156 -22.15 -3.62 6.81
C PHE A 156 -21.00 -2.81 7.40
N LYS A 157 -20.04 -2.46 6.53
CA LYS A 157 -18.91 -1.59 6.83
C LYS A 157 -18.92 -0.38 5.91
N ARG A 158 -18.37 0.72 6.40
CA ARG A 158 -18.13 1.91 5.58
C ARG A 158 -16.98 1.64 4.61
N SER A 159 -16.71 2.60 3.72
CA SER A 159 -15.50 2.60 2.92
C SER A 159 -14.26 2.40 3.80
N LEU A 160 -13.33 1.57 3.33
CA LEU A 160 -12.02 1.38 3.97
C LEU A 160 -11.29 2.71 4.17
N LEU A 161 -11.46 3.66 3.25
CA LEU A 161 -10.87 4.99 3.35
C LEU A 161 -11.33 5.77 4.60
N LEU A 162 -12.56 5.55 5.06
CA LEU A 162 -13.09 6.19 6.25
C LEU A 162 -12.66 5.52 7.55
N ASP A 163 -12.39 4.22 7.50
CA ASP A 163 -12.06 3.41 8.67
C ASP A 163 -10.55 3.24 8.88
N SER A 164 -9.75 3.57 7.86
CA SER A 164 -8.28 3.54 7.91
C SER A 164 -7.67 4.92 8.10
N GLY A 165 -6.36 4.95 8.42
CA GLY A 165 -5.57 6.18 8.47
C GLY A 165 -5.19 6.75 7.11
N ALA A 166 -5.67 6.18 6.01
CA ALA A 166 -5.30 6.59 4.65
C ALA A 166 -6.00 7.86 4.17
N ASP A 167 -5.42 8.48 3.16
CA ASP A 167 -5.90 9.72 2.56
C ASP A 167 -6.60 9.50 1.21
N LEU A 168 -6.15 8.50 0.44
CA LEU A 168 -6.61 8.20 -0.90
C LEU A 168 -6.64 6.69 -1.16
N ILE A 169 -7.58 6.23 -1.97
CA ILE A 169 -7.56 4.88 -2.57
C ILE A 169 -7.39 5.03 -4.08
N SER A 170 -6.38 4.35 -4.65
CA SER A 170 -6.29 4.10 -6.09
C SER A 170 -6.78 2.68 -6.35
N TYR A 171 -7.91 2.53 -7.05
CA TYR A 171 -8.55 1.23 -7.24
C TYR A 171 -8.41 0.70 -8.67
N GLY A 172 -8.53 -0.61 -8.81
CA GLY A 172 -8.40 -1.29 -10.09
C GLY A 172 -6.93 -1.37 -10.54
N MET A 173 -6.71 -1.17 -11.84
CA MET A 173 -5.37 -1.13 -12.45
C MET A 173 -4.78 0.27 -12.27
N GLY A 174 -3.88 0.40 -11.31
CA GLY A 174 -3.40 1.69 -10.80
C GLY A 174 -2.21 2.30 -11.55
N GLU A 175 -1.75 1.71 -12.65
CA GLU A 175 -0.51 2.11 -13.34
C GLU A 175 -0.55 3.57 -13.82
N ARG A 176 -1.70 3.99 -14.37
CA ARG A 176 -1.87 5.37 -14.83
C ARG A 176 -2.12 6.32 -13.66
N SER A 177 -3.05 5.97 -12.78
CA SER A 177 -3.44 6.84 -11.66
C SER A 177 -2.27 7.10 -10.71
N ILE A 178 -1.39 6.11 -10.48
CA ILE A 178 -0.26 6.31 -9.58
C ILE A 178 0.77 7.32 -10.13
N VAL A 179 0.95 7.38 -11.44
CA VAL A 179 1.82 8.38 -12.08
C VAL A 179 1.21 9.77 -11.95
N GLU A 180 -0.09 9.92 -12.27
CA GLU A 180 -0.80 11.20 -12.14
C GLU A 180 -0.78 11.71 -10.67
N ILE A 181 -0.92 10.80 -9.69
CA ILE A 181 -0.80 11.12 -8.27
C ILE A 181 0.62 11.54 -7.92
N ALA A 182 1.63 10.80 -8.39
CA ALA A 182 3.03 11.09 -8.11
C ALA A 182 3.45 12.46 -8.66
N ASP A 183 3.09 12.76 -9.89
CA ASP A 183 3.36 14.04 -10.55
C ASP A 183 2.68 15.21 -9.81
N ALA A 184 1.44 15.02 -9.38
CA ALA A 184 0.70 16.03 -8.62
C ALA A 184 1.34 16.29 -7.25
N LEU A 185 1.69 15.24 -6.49
CA LEU A 185 2.37 15.38 -5.21
C LEU A 185 3.75 16.00 -5.37
N ALA A 186 4.50 15.61 -6.39
CA ALA A 186 5.83 16.17 -6.70
C ALA A 186 5.77 17.65 -7.08
N SER A 187 4.67 18.10 -7.68
CA SER A 187 4.42 19.52 -7.99
C SER A 187 3.93 20.34 -6.79
N GLY A 188 3.75 19.70 -5.62
CA GLY A 188 3.33 20.36 -4.38
C GLY A 188 1.81 20.42 -4.18
N ILE A 189 1.01 19.73 -4.99
CA ILE A 189 -0.44 19.62 -4.77
C ILE A 189 -0.68 18.73 -3.55
N SER A 190 -1.52 19.20 -2.63
CA SER A 190 -1.86 18.43 -1.43
C SER A 190 -2.66 17.18 -1.80
N ILE A 191 -2.41 16.07 -1.10
CA ILE A 191 -3.19 14.82 -1.27
C ILE A 191 -4.70 15.04 -1.12
N ARG A 192 -5.11 16.03 -0.35
CA ARG A 192 -6.54 16.37 -0.14
C ARG A 192 -7.19 17.05 -1.34
N ASP A 193 -6.37 17.64 -2.20
CA ASP A 193 -6.83 18.35 -3.40
C ASP A 193 -6.80 17.46 -4.65
N LEU A 194 -6.33 16.20 -4.51
CA LEU A 194 -6.33 15.21 -5.58
C LEU A 194 -7.72 14.63 -5.84
N THR A 195 -8.62 15.45 -6.32
CA THR A 195 -10.02 15.08 -6.63
C THR A 195 -10.26 14.79 -8.10
N PHE A 196 -9.26 15.05 -8.95
CA PHE A 196 -9.34 15.00 -10.41
C PHE A 196 -8.72 13.75 -11.05
N VAL A 197 -8.03 12.92 -10.26
CA VAL A 197 -7.39 11.70 -10.77
C VAL A 197 -8.42 10.59 -10.92
N ASN A 198 -8.57 10.07 -12.13
CA ASN A 198 -9.48 8.96 -12.40
C ASN A 198 -8.99 7.66 -11.72
N GLY A 199 -9.94 6.83 -11.28
CA GLY A 199 -9.62 5.58 -10.58
C GLY A 199 -9.26 5.77 -9.12
N THR A 200 -9.67 6.89 -8.51
CA THR A 200 -9.43 7.18 -7.10
C THR A 200 -10.71 7.36 -6.29
N VAL A 201 -10.60 7.14 -4.98
CA VAL A 201 -11.62 7.50 -3.98
C VAL A 201 -10.95 8.39 -2.95
N TYR A 202 -11.56 9.54 -2.68
CA TYR A 202 -11.06 10.56 -1.77
C TYR A 202 -12.14 11.03 -0.79
N LYS A 203 -11.72 11.72 0.26
CA LYS A 203 -12.63 12.29 1.27
C LYS A 203 -12.95 13.73 0.92
N LEU A 204 -14.23 14.05 0.75
CA LEU A 204 -14.69 15.43 0.67
C LEU A 204 -15.20 15.90 2.04
N SER A 205 -14.83 17.11 2.41
CA SER A 205 -15.48 17.81 3.52
C SER A 205 -16.79 18.43 3.03
N LEU A 206 -17.84 18.38 3.85
CA LEU A 206 -19.10 19.06 3.58
C LEU A 206 -18.96 20.58 3.35
N ILE A 207 -17.84 21.17 3.81
CA ILE A 207 -17.55 22.60 3.60
C ILE A 207 -17.20 22.90 2.13
N HIS A 208 -16.87 21.89 1.32
CA HIS A 208 -16.54 22.06 -0.09
C HIS A 208 -17.70 21.69 -1.06
N ILE A 209 -18.85 21.35 -0.51
CA ILE A 209 -20.10 21.15 -1.26
C ILE A 209 -20.97 22.40 -1.11
#